data_0e0b21db36540952d7285dca8d127b44
#
_entry.id   0e0b21db36540952d7285dca8d127b44
#
_cell.length_a   1.000
_cell.length_b   1.000
_cell.length_c   1.000
_cell.angle_alpha   90.00
_cell.angle_beta   90.00
_cell.angle_gamma   90.00
#
_symmetry.space_group_name_H-M   'P 1'
#
loop_
_entity.id
_entity.type
_entity.pdbx_description
1 polymer ?
#
loop_
_entity_poly.entity_id
_entity_poly.type
_entity_poly.pdbx_seq_one_letter_code
_entity_poly.pdbx_strand_id
1 'polypeptide(L)'
;MEEIGASSMGMLSRRKFVASAVGVAASVSVPMRAFAKDPAFRVSVINDEISPDFDHACFVVSHDFGLNWIELRSMWGKNTMSLSDAEIAESKKILAKYNLQVTDIASPLGKTDWPGAPKSQYGSKGDMHNATDVTFKQQDEILEKAISLAKQFNTDKVRGFDFWRLDDVAPYRAAMDEKLRSMAETAGKQGILLVLENEFECNTATGREAARTLNAVKTPHLALNWDPANAVMRGELDAFPAAWDLLPKDRIHHCHCKNAVKNTDGKIEWSPVDKGFIDWAAQFRALKKAGYREAVSLETHWRGGGTAEESTRISWAGMKKSLIDASAL
;
A
#
# COMPACT_ATOMS: atom_id res chain seq x y z
N MET A 1 -43.69 -86.27 -33.19
CA MET A 1 -45.02 -86.07 -33.79
C MET A 1 -45.27 -84.60 -33.87
N GLU A 2 -45.07 -84.21 -35.07
CA GLU A 2 -45.97 -83.42 -35.94
C GLU A 2 -46.15 -82.02 -35.49
N GLU A 3 -45.82 -81.15 -36.24
CA GLU A 3 -45.88 -80.70 -37.63
C GLU A 3 -46.47 -79.32 -37.71
N ILE A 4 -45.78 -78.51 -38.38
CA ILE A 4 -46.11 -77.67 -39.53
C ILE A 4 -47.01 -76.44 -39.26
N GLY A 5 -46.62 -75.38 -39.80
CA GLY A 5 -47.42 -74.29 -40.26
C GLY A 5 -46.79 -72.97 -40.52
N ALA A 6 -46.29 -72.82 -41.71
CA ALA A 6 -45.75 -71.54 -42.26
C ALA A 6 -46.89 -70.62 -42.79
N SER A 7 -46.54 -69.44 -43.09
CA SER A 7 -47.13 -68.45 -44.02
C SER A 7 -47.73 -67.23 -43.37
N SER A 8 -47.65 -66.02 -43.78
CA SER A 8 -47.04 -65.34 -44.93
C SER A 8 -47.19 -63.83 -44.72
N MET A 9 -46.24 -63.15 -45.17
CA MET A 9 -46.26 -61.78 -45.74
C MET A 9 -47.42 -60.83 -45.50
N GLY A 10 -47.12 -59.70 -45.01
CA GLY A 10 -47.97 -58.51 -45.12
C GLY A 10 -47.12 -57.21 -44.91
N MET A 11 -46.53 -56.70 -45.94
CA MET A 11 -45.92 -55.38 -45.98
C MET A 11 -47.00 -54.31 -45.87
N LEU A 12 -46.83 -53.39 -44.88
CA LEU A 12 -47.51 -52.10 -44.91
C LEU A 12 -46.54 -50.98 -44.42
N SER A 13 -46.27 -50.20 -45.37
CA SER A 13 -45.79 -48.83 -45.42
C SER A 13 -45.62 -48.04 -44.09
N ARG A 14 -44.39 -47.70 -43.76
CA ARG A 14 -44.04 -46.69 -42.74
C ARG A 14 -44.08 -45.29 -43.41
N ARG A 15 -45.15 -44.56 -43.11
CA ARG A 15 -45.15 -43.08 -43.35
C ARG A 15 -44.27 -42.41 -42.29
N LYS A 16 -43.21 -41.76 -42.72
CA LYS A 16 -42.33 -40.92 -41.88
C LYS A 16 -43.08 -39.65 -41.48
N PHE A 17 -43.31 -39.50 -40.18
CA PHE A 17 -43.69 -38.22 -39.58
C PHE A 17 -42.38 -37.48 -39.25
N VAL A 18 -42.01 -36.45 -40.01
CA VAL A 18 -40.94 -35.52 -39.70
C VAL A 18 -41.56 -34.42 -38.88
N ALA A 19 -41.36 -34.44 -37.56
CA ALA A 19 -41.64 -33.31 -36.71
C ALA A 19 -40.41 -32.38 -36.72
N SER A 20 -40.52 -31.24 -37.35
CA SER A 20 -39.50 -30.16 -37.34
C SER A 20 -39.60 -29.49 -35.97
N ALA A 21 -38.67 -29.79 -35.05
CA ALA A 21 -38.44 -29.01 -33.86
C ALA A 21 -37.54 -27.84 -34.25
N VAL A 22 -38.10 -26.63 -34.38
CA VAL A 22 -37.37 -25.40 -34.48
C VAL A 22 -36.86 -25.08 -33.07
N GLY A 23 -35.64 -25.47 -32.79
CA GLY A 23 -34.92 -25.06 -31.59
C GLY A 23 -34.46 -23.64 -31.75
N VAL A 24 -35.11 -22.68 -31.07
CA VAL A 24 -34.55 -21.33 -30.87
C VAL A 24 -33.39 -21.47 -29.90
N ALA A 25 -32.19 -21.54 -30.43
CA ALA A 25 -30.98 -21.39 -29.63
C ALA A 25 -30.89 -19.91 -29.18
N ALA A 26 -31.37 -19.64 -27.97
CA ALA A 26 -31.05 -18.37 -27.30
C ALA A 26 -29.53 -18.39 -27.04
N SER A 27 -28.78 -17.71 -27.88
CA SER A 27 -27.38 -17.40 -27.61
C SER A 27 -27.34 -16.44 -26.44
N VAL A 28 -27.12 -16.96 -25.23
CA VAL A 28 -26.72 -16.17 -24.08
C VAL A 28 -25.32 -15.64 -24.43
N SER A 29 -25.24 -14.44 -24.95
CA SER A 29 -23.99 -13.70 -25.04
C SER A 29 -23.56 -13.39 -23.61
N VAL A 30 -22.74 -14.25 -23.00
CA VAL A 30 -21.95 -13.91 -21.84
C VAL A 30 -21.11 -12.72 -22.29
N PRO A 31 -21.24 -11.54 -21.66
CA PRO A 31 -20.37 -10.44 -22.01
C PRO A 31 -18.93 -10.93 -21.78
N MET A 32 -18.14 -11.07 -22.84
CA MET A 32 -16.70 -11.22 -22.72
C MET A 32 -16.25 -10.01 -21.89
N ARG A 33 -15.95 -10.23 -20.59
CA ARG A 33 -15.17 -9.27 -19.82
C ARG A 33 -13.93 -9.03 -20.68
N ALA A 34 -13.84 -7.86 -21.29
CA ALA A 34 -12.60 -7.41 -21.87
C ALA A 34 -11.56 -7.67 -20.80
N PHE A 35 -10.51 -8.43 -21.12
CA PHE A 35 -9.41 -8.68 -20.20
C PHE A 35 -8.89 -7.30 -19.80
N ALA A 36 -9.34 -6.80 -18.67
CA ALA A 36 -8.72 -5.65 -18.05
C ALA A 36 -7.27 -6.09 -17.82
N LYS A 37 -6.35 -5.37 -18.43
CA LYS A 37 -4.92 -5.62 -18.22
C LYS A 37 -4.70 -5.53 -16.70
N ASP A 38 -4.02 -6.52 -16.11
CA ASP A 38 -3.74 -6.48 -14.68
C ASP A 38 -3.12 -5.11 -14.31
N PRO A 39 -3.52 -4.52 -13.18
CA PRO A 39 -2.95 -3.26 -12.72
C PRO A 39 -1.43 -3.35 -12.68
N ALA A 40 -0.76 -2.26 -13.07
CA ALA A 40 0.71 -2.22 -13.08
C ALA A 40 1.30 -2.35 -11.67
N PHE A 41 0.52 -2.02 -10.65
CA PHE A 41 0.90 -1.96 -9.24
C PHE A 41 -0.13 -2.66 -8.37
N ARG A 42 0.26 -3.01 -7.12
CA ARG A 42 -0.65 -3.31 -6.04
C ARG A 42 -1.19 -2.00 -5.49
N VAL A 43 -2.39 -1.59 -5.94
CA VAL A 43 -2.98 -0.33 -5.49
C VAL A 43 -3.64 -0.53 -4.14
N SER A 44 -3.26 0.25 -3.14
CA SER A 44 -3.74 0.15 -1.76
C SER A 44 -4.07 1.50 -1.14
N VAL A 45 -4.61 1.46 0.06
CA VAL A 45 -4.91 2.63 0.90
C VAL A 45 -4.53 2.27 2.33
N ILE A 46 -3.99 3.23 3.09
CA ILE A 46 -3.80 3.06 4.54
C ILE A 46 -5.18 3.07 5.21
N ASN A 47 -5.49 2.02 5.94
CA ASN A 47 -6.83 1.74 6.45
C ASN A 47 -7.43 2.86 7.31
N ASP A 48 -6.68 3.45 8.22
CA ASP A 48 -7.16 4.49 9.16
C ASP A 48 -7.23 5.90 8.55
N GLU A 49 -6.79 6.08 7.31
CA GLU A 49 -7.11 7.26 6.51
C GLU A 49 -8.61 7.30 6.13
N ILE A 50 -9.29 6.17 6.20
CA ILE A 50 -10.73 6.05 5.95
C ILE A 50 -11.49 6.13 7.26
N SER A 51 -11.24 5.18 8.17
CA SER A 51 -12.01 5.04 9.40
C SER A 51 -11.20 4.30 10.48
N PRO A 52 -11.38 4.66 11.77
CA PRO A 52 -10.89 3.84 12.87
C PRO A 52 -11.65 2.50 12.99
N ASP A 53 -12.85 2.38 12.44
CA ASP A 53 -13.59 1.13 12.31
C ASP A 53 -12.98 0.32 11.15
N PHE A 54 -12.30 -0.77 11.49
CA PHE A 54 -11.57 -1.57 10.51
C PHE A 54 -12.48 -2.33 9.55
N ASP A 55 -13.65 -2.81 9.99
CA ASP A 55 -14.61 -3.49 9.11
C ASP A 55 -15.15 -2.51 8.05
N HIS A 56 -15.49 -1.30 8.49
CA HIS A 56 -15.93 -0.23 7.58
C HIS A 56 -14.82 0.20 6.61
N ALA A 57 -13.58 0.38 7.08
CA ALA A 57 -12.46 0.72 6.22
C ALA A 57 -12.22 -0.35 5.13
N CYS A 58 -12.25 -1.63 5.50
CA CYS A 58 -12.13 -2.75 4.56
C CYS A 58 -13.30 -2.80 3.56
N PHE A 59 -14.53 -2.51 4.00
CA PHE A 59 -15.69 -2.39 3.10
C PHE A 59 -15.45 -1.30 2.04
N VAL A 60 -15.05 -0.10 2.46
CA VAL A 60 -14.79 1.02 1.53
C VAL A 60 -13.70 0.68 0.52
N VAL A 61 -12.58 0.09 0.99
CA VAL A 61 -11.46 -0.30 0.12
C VAL A 61 -11.89 -1.33 -0.92
N SER A 62 -12.56 -2.38 -0.50
CA SER A 62 -12.95 -3.49 -1.38
C SER A 62 -14.15 -3.14 -2.26
N HIS A 63 -15.23 -2.61 -1.66
CA HIS A 63 -16.50 -2.40 -2.36
C HIS A 63 -16.54 -1.08 -3.13
N ASP A 64 -16.18 0.04 -2.48
CA ASP A 64 -16.35 1.36 -3.07
C ASP A 64 -15.17 1.75 -3.96
N PHE A 65 -13.95 1.39 -3.55
CA PHE A 65 -12.74 1.66 -4.35
C PHE A 65 -12.44 0.52 -5.35
N GLY A 66 -12.95 -0.67 -5.11
CA GLY A 66 -12.73 -1.85 -5.96
C GLY A 66 -11.30 -2.38 -5.88
N LEU A 67 -10.65 -2.23 -4.73
CA LEU A 67 -9.26 -2.64 -4.51
C LEU A 67 -9.19 -4.00 -3.80
N ASN A 68 -8.06 -4.70 -4.01
CA ASN A 68 -7.76 -5.99 -3.38
C ASN A 68 -6.61 -5.90 -2.36
N TRP A 69 -6.06 -4.71 -2.13
CA TRP A 69 -4.92 -4.47 -1.27
C TRP A 69 -5.19 -3.36 -0.28
N ILE A 70 -4.67 -3.51 0.94
CA ILE A 70 -4.78 -2.55 2.02
C ILE A 70 -3.46 -2.48 2.78
N GLU A 71 -3.12 -1.32 3.31
CA GLU A 71 -1.98 -1.12 4.20
C GLU A 71 -2.48 -0.98 5.64
N LEU A 72 -1.79 -1.63 6.60
CA LEU A 72 -2.24 -1.67 7.99
C LEU A 72 -1.41 -0.76 8.90
N ARG A 73 -2.04 0.27 9.48
CA ARG A 73 -1.41 1.20 10.42
C ARG A 73 -2.08 1.22 11.79
N SER A 74 -3.34 1.59 11.86
CA SER A 74 -4.11 1.66 13.10
C SER A 74 -5.53 1.15 12.86
N MET A 75 -6.12 0.53 13.87
CA MET A 75 -7.51 0.09 13.84
C MET A 75 -8.11 0.10 15.23
N TRP A 76 -9.41 0.41 15.32
CA TRP A 76 -10.13 0.55 16.61
C TRP A 76 -9.45 1.53 17.59
N GLY A 77 -8.83 2.60 17.04
CA GLY A 77 -8.12 3.60 17.83
C GLY A 77 -6.78 3.13 18.40
N LYS A 78 -6.22 2.01 17.93
CA LYS A 78 -4.94 1.44 18.36
C LYS A 78 -3.99 1.30 17.16
N ASN A 79 -2.71 1.61 17.38
CA ASN A 79 -1.68 1.19 16.44
C ASN A 79 -1.61 -0.34 16.37
N THR A 80 -1.27 -0.88 15.20
CA THR A 80 -1.13 -2.34 14.99
C THR A 80 -0.17 -3.00 15.99
N MET A 81 0.85 -2.27 16.47
CA MET A 81 1.78 -2.77 17.51
C MET A 81 1.11 -3.02 18.86
N SER A 82 -0.07 -2.46 19.12
CA SER A 82 -0.80 -2.57 20.38
C SER A 82 -1.99 -3.54 20.33
N LEU A 83 -2.17 -4.24 19.20
CA LEU A 83 -3.26 -5.21 19.06
C LEU A 83 -3.00 -6.47 19.89
N SER A 84 -4.06 -6.95 20.54
CA SER A 84 -4.11 -8.27 21.20
C SER A 84 -4.26 -9.38 20.15
N ASP A 85 -3.96 -10.62 20.55
CA ASP A 85 -4.13 -11.79 19.67
C ASP A 85 -5.59 -11.97 19.20
N ALA A 86 -6.57 -11.62 20.04
CA ALA A 86 -7.98 -11.65 19.67
C ALA A 86 -8.32 -10.60 18.58
N GLU A 87 -7.77 -9.38 18.70
CA GLU A 87 -7.94 -8.32 17.70
C GLU A 87 -7.24 -8.66 16.40
N ILE A 88 -6.06 -9.28 16.45
CA ILE A 88 -5.36 -9.78 15.26
C ILE A 88 -6.19 -10.88 14.58
N ALA A 89 -6.75 -11.81 15.33
CA ALA A 89 -7.60 -12.87 14.78
C ALA A 89 -8.88 -12.29 14.12
N GLU A 90 -9.49 -11.26 14.74
CA GLU A 90 -10.64 -10.58 14.18
C GLU A 90 -10.28 -9.80 12.91
N SER A 91 -9.16 -9.08 12.90
CA SER A 91 -8.66 -8.38 11.70
C SER A 91 -8.50 -9.34 10.51
N LYS A 92 -7.98 -10.54 10.74
CA LYS A 92 -7.81 -11.56 9.70
C LYS A 92 -9.15 -12.05 9.15
N LYS A 93 -10.19 -12.18 9.97
CA LYS A 93 -11.54 -12.54 9.50
C LYS A 93 -12.15 -11.42 8.66
N ILE A 94 -11.97 -10.16 9.08
CA ILE A 94 -12.44 -8.99 8.33
C ILE A 94 -11.74 -8.92 6.97
N LEU A 95 -10.41 -9.06 6.90
CA LEU A 95 -9.67 -9.10 5.64
C LEU A 95 -10.17 -10.22 4.72
N ALA A 96 -10.40 -11.42 5.27
CA ALA A 96 -10.94 -12.56 4.51
C ALA A 96 -12.37 -12.29 4.00
N LYS A 97 -13.24 -11.66 4.81
CA LYS A 97 -14.60 -11.26 4.44
C LYS A 97 -14.62 -10.40 3.18
N TYR A 98 -13.65 -9.50 3.04
CA TYR A 98 -13.57 -8.57 1.91
C TYR A 98 -12.54 -8.98 0.84
N ASN A 99 -11.93 -10.16 0.97
CA ASN A 99 -10.89 -10.67 0.06
C ASN A 99 -9.74 -9.67 -0.13
N LEU A 100 -9.30 -9.04 0.97
CA LEU A 100 -8.20 -8.08 0.97
C LEU A 100 -6.88 -8.73 1.37
N GLN A 101 -5.82 -8.35 0.69
CA GLN A 101 -4.42 -8.69 0.98
C GLN A 101 -3.70 -7.48 1.56
N VAL A 102 -2.68 -7.71 2.39
CA VAL A 102 -1.93 -6.66 3.07
C VAL A 102 -0.65 -6.36 2.30
N THR A 103 -0.39 -5.08 2.03
CA THR A 103 0.82 -4.63 1.33
C THR A 103 2.04 -4.58 2.25
N ASP A 104 1.86 -4.03 3.46
CA ASP A 104 2.88 -3.95 4.51
C ASP A 104 2.26 -3.63 5.87
N ILE A 105 3.09 -3.68 6.91
CA ILE A 105 2.76 -3.21 8.26
C ILE A 105 3.39 -1.83 8.43
N ALA A 106 2.56 -0.79 8.43
CA ALA A 106 2.97 0.59 8.63
C ALA A 106 3.31 0.88 10.10
N SER A 107 4.42 0.29 10.56
CA SER A 107 4.88 0.38 11.95
C SER A 107 5.46 1.75 12.29
N PRO A 108 5.52 2.16 13.58
CA PRO A 108 6.20 3.35 14.05
C PRO A 108 7.71 3.13 14.30
N LEU A 109 8.28 2.03 13.85
CA LEU A 109 9.69 1.67 14.05
C LEU A 109 10.60 2.82 13.64
N GLY A 110 11.45 3.30 14.54
CA GLY A 110 12.36 4.41 14.30
C GLY A 110 11.77 5.80 14.60
N LYS A 111 10.47 5.96 14.84
CA LYS A 111 9.89 7.25 15.32
C LYS A 111 10.21 7.46 16.81
N THR A 112 11.47 7.76 17.11
CA THR A 112 11.99 7.99 18.46
C THR A 112 13.19 8.93 18.44
N ASP A 113 13.47 9.59 19.57
CA ASP A 113 14.70 10.37 19.74
C ASP A 113 15.93 9.47 19.72
N TRP A 114 17.03 9.98 19.15
CA TRP A 114 18.30 9.28 19.16
C TRP A 114 19.00 9.45 20.51
N PRO A 115 19.54 8.37 21.14
CA PRO A 115 20.22 8.45 22.43
C PRO A 115 21.43 9.37 22.39
N GLY A 116 21.54 10.26 23.38
CA GLY A 116 22.64 11.20 23.51
C GLY A 116 22.58 12.41 22.57
N ALA A 117 21.60 12.47 21.66
CA ALA A 117 21.33 13.66 20.85
C ALA A 117 20.38 14.63 21.60
N PRO A 118 20.37 15.91 21.22
CA PRO A 118 19.32 16.84 21.64
C PRO A 118 17.92 16.28 21.30
N LYS A 119 16.94 16.59 22.15
CA LYS A 119 15.56 16.20 21.87
C LYS A 119 15.04 16.88 20.60
N SER A 120 14.44 16.07 19.73
CA SER A 120 13.81 16.60 18.53
C SER A 120 12.54 17.39 18.85
N GLN A 121 12.31 18.49 18.11
CA GLN A 121 11.07 19.24 18.19
C GLN A 121 9.84 18.42 17.74
N TYR A 122 10.03 17.31 17.04
CA TYR A 122 8.97 16.45 16.55
C TYR A 122 8.59 15.36 17.57
N GLY A 123 9.52 14.88 18.40
CA GLY A 123 9.30 13.81 19.36
C GLY A 123 8.34 14.13 20.50
N SER A 124 8.01 15.42 20.74
CA SER A 124 7.12 15.85 21.83
C SER A 124 5.66 16.03 21.43
N LYS A 125 5.31 15.86 20.15
CA LYS A 125 3.96 16.15 19.63
C LYS A 125 2.99 14.97 19.69
N GLY A 126 3.45 13.80 20.09
CA GLY A 126 2.69 12.56 19.96
C GLY A 126 2.48 12.15 18.51
N ASP A 127 2.39 10.87 18.23
CA ASP A 127 2.05 10.40 16.90
C ASP A 127 0.54 10.56 16.66
N MET A 128 0.14 11.25 15.59
CA MET A 128 -1.26 11.41 15.17
C MET A 128 -1.97 10.08 14.90
N HIS A 129 -1.23 8.98 14.77
CA HIS A 129 -1.74 7.65 14.40
C HIS A 129 -1.78 6.67 15.58
N ASN A 130 -1.99 7.18 16.81
CA ASN A 130 -2.11 6.35 18.03
C ASN A 130 -0.88 5.47 18.31
N ALA A 131 0.29 5.81 17.77
CA ALA A 131 1.54 5.24 18.25
C ALA A 131 1.83 5.85 19.62
N THR A 132 1.99 5.02 20.64
CA THR A 132 2.51 5.45 21.93
C THR A 132 3.93 5.96 21.77
N ASP A 133 4.35 6.94 22.58
CA ASP A 133 5.74 7.38 22.67
C ASP A 133 6.67 6.19 22.89
N VAL A 134 7.26 5.70 21.79
CA VAL A 134 8.16 4.56 21.84
C VAL A 134 9.57 5.06 22.07
N THR A 135 10.21 4.55 23.07
CA THR A 135 11.61 4.89 23.38
C THR A 135 12.57 4.12 22.45
N PHE A 136 13.80 4.62 22.36
CA PHE A 136 14.86 3.93 21.63
C PHE A 136 15.11 2.50 22.15
N LYS A 137 14.94 2.27 23.45
CA LYS A 137 15.14 0.95 24.08
C LYS A 137 14.10 -0.09 23.63
N GLN A 138 12.93 0.35 23.16
CA GLN A 138 11.85 -0.52 22.71
C GLN A 138 11.94 -0.85 21.22
N GLN A 139 12.89 -0.27 20.47
CA GLN A 139 12.92 -0.43 19.01
C GLN A 139 13.12 -1.88 18.55
N ASP A 140 13.92 -2.66 19.28
CA ASP A 140 14.12 -4.06 18.94
C ASP A 140 12.85 -4.90 19.21
N GLU A 141 12.11 -4.61 20.28
CA GLU A 141 10.80 -5.24 20.58
C GLU A 141 9.75 -4.87 19.51
N ILE A 142 9.71 -3.59 19.11
CA ILE A 142 8.81 -3.11 18.05
C ILE A 142 9.13 -3.79 16.72
N LEU A 143 10.40 -3.94 16.38
CA LEU A 143 10.84 -4.64 15.18
C LEU A 143 10.36 -6.10 15.18
N GLU A 144 10.60 -6.84 16.25
CA GLU A 144 10.15 -8.23 16.37
C GLU A 144 8.62 -8.36 16.31
N LYS A 145 7.90 -7.45 16.96
CA LYS A 145 6.42 -7.41 16.87
C LYS A 145 5.96 -7.12 15.45
N ALA A 146 6.56 -6.16 14.76
CA ALA A 146 6.21 -5.80 13.38
C ALA A 146 6.49 -6.97 12.41
N ILE A 147 7.63 -7.66 12.56
CA ILE A 147 7.97 -8.86 11.79
C ILE A 147 6.93 -9.97 12.05
N SER A 148 6.55 -10.19 13.31
CA SER A 148 5.53 -11.17 13.67
C SER A 148 4.18 -10.85 13.01
N LEU A 149 3.77 -9.58 13.03
CA LEU A 149 2.54 -9.13 12.37
C LEU A 149 2.62 -9.29 10.86
N ALA A 150 3.73 -8.93 10.23
CA ALA A 150 3.91 -9.11 8.79
C ALA A 150 3.69 -10.58 8.38
N LYS A 151 4.28 -11.53 9.10
CA LYS A 151 4.05 -12.96 8.88
C LYS A 151 2.60 -13.37 9.09
N GLN A 152 1.95 -12.86 10.15
CA GLN A 152 0.55 -13.17 10.46
C GLN A 152 -0.43 -12.65 9.43
N PHE A 153 -0.14 -11.50 8.82
CA PHE A 153 -0.94 -10.87 7.77
C PHE A 153 -0.48 -11.20 6.35
N ASN A 154 0.49 -12.11 6.20
CA ASN A 154 0.96 -12.61 4.91
C ASN A 154 1.57 -11.52 4.02
N THR A 155 2.25 -10.55 4.62
CA THR A 155 3.06 -9.56 3.91
C THR A 155 4.55 -9.75 4.19
N ASP A 156 5.38 -9.31 3.28
CA ASP A 156 6.83 -9.41 3.35
C ASP A 156 7.51 -8.09 3.72
N LYS A 157 6.72 -7.07 4.10
CA LYS A 157 7.22 -5.71 4.32
C LYS A 157 6.79 -5.15 5.68
N VAL A 158 7.72 -4.41 6.28
CA VAL A 158 7.51 -3.59 7.47
C VAL A 158 8.07 -2.21 7.21
N ARG A 159 7.26 -1.17 7.46
CA ARG A 159 7.72 0.20 7.39
C ARG A 159 8.55 0.57 8.61
N GLY A 160 9.56 1.41 8.42
CA GLY A 160 10.35 2.04 9.47
C GLY A 160 10.79 3.45 9.09
N PHE A 161 11.40 4.14 10.05
CA PHE A 161 11.84 5.52 9.93
C PHE A 161 13.28 5.68 10.41
N ASP A 162 13.87 6.86 10.08
CA ASP A 162 15.25 7.20 10.40
C ASP A 162 15.34 8.19 11.57
N PHE A 163 14.67 7.85 12.68
CA PHE A 163 14.62 8.62 13.93
C PHE A 163 14.12 10.07 13.76
N TRP A 164 13.62 10.67 14.83
CA TRP A 164 13.16 12.06 14.80
C TRP A 164 14.27 13.00 14.35
N ARG A 165 13.92 13.96 13.50
CA ARG A 165 14.85 14.88 12.86
C ARG A 165 15.59 15.72 13.87
N LEU A 166 16.91 15.79 13.70
CA LEU A 166 17.83 16.65 14.43
C LEU A 166 18.20 17.87 13.57
N ASP A 167 18.45 18.99 14.22
CA ASP A 167 18.97 20.19 13.54
C ASP A 167 20.38 19.94 13.01
N ASP A 168 21.23 19.22 13.78
CA ASP A 168 22.52 18.71 13.33
C ASP A 168 22.57 17.18 13.54
N VAL A 169 22.41 16.45 12.45
CA VAL A 169 22.48 14.99 12.44
C VAL A 169 23.91 14.47 12.25
N ALA A 170 24.84 15.30 11.82
CA ALA A 170 26.19 14.86 11.40
C ALA A 170 26.93 14.04 12.47
N PRO A 171 26.93 14.42 13.78
CA PRO A 171 27.62 13.65 14.81
C PRO A 171 27.06 12.25 15.03
N TYR A 172 25.80 12.02 14.69
CA TYR A 172 25.06 10.76 14.96
C TYR A 172 24.84 9.93 13.71
N ARG A 173 25.04 10.50 12.52
CA ARG A 173 24.65 9.89 11.24
C ARG A 173 25.18 8.49 11.02
N ALA A 174 26.47 8.27 11.29
CA ALA A 174 27.09 6.96 11.09
C ALA A 174 26.49 5.87 12.01
N ALA A 175 26.18 6.24 13.26
CA ALA A 175 25.55 5.31 14.20
C ALA A 175 24.08 5.02 13.85
N MET A 176 23.35 6.01 13.31
CA MET A 176 21.98 5.82 12.80
C MET A 176 21.98 4.90 11.57
N ASP A 177 22.88 5.10 10.63
CA ASP A 177 23.04 4.23 9.45
C ASP A 177 23.32 2.78 9.86
N GLU A 178 24.18 2.58 10.87
CA GLU A 178 24.49 1.25 11.42
C GLU A 178 23.27 0.61 12.11
N LYS A 179 22.48 1.39 12.88
CA LYS A 179 21.24 0.88 13.51
C LYS A 179 20.21 0.50 12.45
N LEU A 180 20.01 1.32 11.41
CA LEU A 180 19.14 0.98 10.28
C LEU A 180 19.58 -0.32 9.60
N ARG A 181 20.90 -0.47 9.35
CA ARG A 181 21.45 -1.70 8.78
C ARG A 181 21.17 -2.91 9.68
N SER A 182 21.41 -2.79 10.97
CA SER A 182 21.16 -3.86 11.94
C SER A 182 19.70 -4.28 11.99
N MET A 183 18.77 -3.31 12.00
CA MET A 183 17.31 -3.58 11.97
C MET A 183 16.91 -4.27 10.66
N ALA A 184 17.42 -3.81 9.52
CA ALA A 184 17.15 -4.41 8.22
C ALA A 184 17.68 -5.85 8.13
N GLU A 185 18.90 -6.12 8.61
CA GLU A 185 19.48 -7.47 8.66
C GLU A 185 18.67 -8.41 9.56
N THR A 186 18.16 -7.90 10.70
CA THR A 186 17.29 -8.68 11.60
C THR A 186 15.98 -9.06 10.91
N ALA A 187 15.34 -8.12 10.22
CA ALA A 187 14.14 -8.37 9.43
C ALA A 187 14.42 -9.35 8.28
N GLY A 188 15.51 -9.13 7.55
CA GLY A 188 15.91 -9.95 6.41
C GLY A 188 16.19 -11.41 6.74
N LYS A 189 16.82 -11.70 7.89
CA LYS A 189 17.00 -13.08 8.40
C LYS A 189 15.67 -13.81 8.62
N GLN A 190 14.59 -13.07 8.76
CA GLN A 190 13.24 -13.58 8.97
C GLN A 190 12.36 -13.52 7.70
N GLY A 191 12.95 -13.15 6.55
CA GLY A 191 12.27 -13.06 5.26
C GLY A 191 11.42 -11.79 5.10
N ILE A 192 11.67 -10.76 5.92
CA ILE A 192 10.93 -9.48 5.88
C ILE A 192 11.85 -8.36 5.39
N LEU A 193 11.35 -7.55 4.48
CA LEU A 193 12.02 -6.36 3.97
C LEU A 193 11.64 -5.14 4.84
N LEU A 194 12.64 -4.45 5.36
CA LEU A 194 12.43 -3.16 6.01
C LEU A 194 12.32 -2.08 4.93
N VAL A 195 11.17 -1.40 4.83
CA VAL A 195 10.97 -0.28 3.93
C VAL A 195 11.05 1.03 4.70
N LEU A 196 12.12 1.79 4.47
CA LEU A 196 12.35 3.09 5.08
C LEU A 196 11.50 4.15 4.38
N GLU A 197 10.57 4.76 5.09
CA GLU A 197 9.84 5.92 4.58
C GLU A 197 10.69 7.18 4.74
N ASN A 198 10.80 7.97 3.67
CA ASN A 198 11.28 9.34 3.80
C ASN A 198 10.15 10.19 4.41
N GLU A 199 10.34 10.57 5.67
CA GLU A 199 9.32 11.24 6.49
C GLU A 199 9.81 12.65 6.88
N PHE A 200 8.99 13.69 6.65
CA PHE A 200 9.41 15.09 6.84
C PHE A 200 9.80 15.43 8.28
N GLU A 201 9.33 14.67 9.26
CA GLU A 201 9.69 14.79 10.68
C GLU A 201 10.91 13.95 11.08
N CYS A 202 11.46 13.14 10.17
CA CYS A 202 12.61 12.25 10.43
C CYS A 202 13.89 12.76 9.73
N ASN A 203 15.04 12.14 10.05
CA ASN A 203 16.34 12.57 9.50
C ASN A 203 16.49 12.22 8.01
N THR A 204 15.77 11.24 7.50
CA THR A 204 15.64 10.96 6.06
C THR A 204 14.27 11.44 5.61
N ALA A 205 14.18 12.65 5.07
CA ALA A 205 12.93 13.30 4.70
C ALA A 205 12.82 13.58 3.20
N THR A 206 13.91 13.96 2.55
CA THR A 206 13.96 14.32 1.14
C THR A 206 14.45 13.16 0.27
N GLY A 207 14.23 13.24 -1.05
CA GLY A 207 14.77 12.26 -1.98
C GLY A 207 16.30 12.26 -2.00
N ARG A 208 16.94 13.42 -1.79
CA ARG A 208 18.41 13.54 -1.64
C ARG A 208 18.90 12.82 -0.39
N GLU A 209 18.23 12.99 0.74
CA GLU A 209 18.55 12.29 1.98
C GLU A 209 18.27 10.78 1.86
N ALA A 210 17.16 10.37 1.21
CA ALA A 210 16.87 8.98 0.94
C ALA A 210 17.94 8.30 0.06
N ALA A 211 18.35 8.95 -1.03
CA ALA A 211 19.45 8.46 -1.86
C ALA A 211 20.75 8.30 -1.07
N ARG A 212 21.08 9.30 -0.22
CA ARG A 212 22.25 9.23 0.68
C ARG A 212 22.14 8.03 1.63
N THR A 213 20.99 7.88 2.32
CA THR A 213 20.80 6.80 3.31
C THR A 213 20.91 5.43 2.66
N LEU A 214 20.25 5.21 1.52
CA LEU A 214 20.31 3.95 0.80
C LEU A 214 21.73 3.63 0.28
N ASN A 215 22.50 4.64 -0.10
CA ASN A 215 23.90 4.47 -0.52
C ASN A 215 24.85 4.18 0.65
N ALA A 216 24.55 4.69 1.84
CA ALA A 216 25.35 4.42 3.05
C ALA A 216 24.99 3.07 3.67
N VAL A 217 23.71 2.70 3.73
CA VAL A 217 23.22 1.46 4.30
C VAL A 217 23.14 0.38 3.21
N LYS A 218 24.28 -0.25 2.96
CA LYS A 218 24.45 -1.27 1.90
C LYS A 218 23.98 -2.64 2.38
N THR A 219 22.68 -2.89 2.36
CA THR A 219 22.10 -4.21 2.60
C THR A 219 20.93 -4.45 1.62
N PRO A 220 20.70 -5.67 1.16
CA PRO A 220 19.54 -6.01 0.34
C PRO A 220 18.22 -6.00 1.14
N HIS A 221 18.30 -5.90 2.47
CA HIS A 221 17.16 -5.99 3.38
C HIS A 221 16.58 -4.63 3.78
N LEU A 222 17.17 -3.52 3.30
CA LEU A 222 16.63 -2.17 3.42
C LEU A 222 16.20 -1.66 2.04
N ALA A 223 14.96 -1.26 1.91
CA ALA A 223 14.43 -0.61 0.71
C ALA A 223 13.78 0.73 1.07
N LEU A 224 13.29 1.46 0.07
CA LEU A 224 12.60 2.73 0.26
C LEU A 224 11.08 2.53 0.14
N ASN A 225 10.35 3.11 1.07
CA ASN A 225 9.00 3.57 0.86
C ASN A 225 9.08 5.03 0.39
N TRP A 226 8.95 5.25 -0.93
CA TRP A 226 9.09 6.57 -1.51
C TRP A 226 7.85 7.42 -1.29
N ASP A 227 8.00 8.53 -0.59
CA ASP A 227 6.98 9.54 -0.38
C ASP A 227 7.45 10.92 -0.87
N PRO A 228 7.13 11.28 -2.11
CA PRO A 228 7.53 12.57 -2.66
C PRO A 228 6.87 13.76 -1.98
N ALA A 229 5.69 13.59 -1.39
CA ALA A 229 5.00 14.69 -0.73
C ALA A 229 5.62 15.04 0.64
N ASN A 230 6.16 14.06 1.36
CA ASN A 230 6.99 14.31 2.54
C ASN A 230 8.25 15.13 2.19
N ALA A 231 8.86 14.84 1.03
CA ALA A 231 9.98 15.63 0.55
C ALA A 231 9.57 17.09 0.25
N VAL A 232 8.42 17.31 -0.37
CA VAL A 232 7.83 18.64 -0.59
C VAL A 232 7.58 19.35 0.73
N MET A 233 6.97 18.70 1.72
CA MET A 233 6.74 19.26 3.06
C MET A 233 8.03 19.68 3.74
N ARG A 234 9.16 19.05 3.39
CA ARG A 234 10.49 19.40 3.86
C ARG A 234 11.17 20.49 3.03
N GLY A 235 10.53 20.98 2.00
CA GLY A 235 11.01 22.08 1.15
C GLY A 235 11.73 21.62 -0.13
N GLU A 236 11.80 20.33 -0.43
CA GLU A 236 12.27 19.81 -1.72
C GLU A 236 11.13 19.86 -2.75
N LEU A 237 10.83 21.06 -3.27
CA LEU A 237 9.69 21.30 -4.16
C LEU A 237 9.84 20.58 -5.52
N ASP A 238 11.04 20.18 -5.88
CA ASP A 238 11.41 19.39 -7.05
C ASP A 238 11.54 17.87 -6.75
N ALA A 239 10.79 17.38 -5.74
CA ALA A 239 10.77 15.97 -5.37
C ALA A 239 10.52 15.04 -6.56
N PHE A 240 9.71 15.50 -7.52
CA PHE A 240 9.55 14.87 -8.83
C PHE A 240 9.57 15.93 -9.93
N PRO A 241 10.42 15.76 -11.00
CA PRO A 241 11.25 14.58 -11.27
C PRO A 241 12.66 14.61 -10.66
N ALA A 242 13.19 15.77 -10.21
CA ALA A 242 14.62 15.92 -9.95
C ALA A 242 15.14 15.04 -8.80
N ALA A 243 14.47 15.02 -7.64
CA ALA A 243 14.90 14.16 -6.54
C ALA A 243 14.63 12.67 -6.84
N TRP A 244 13.54 12.35 -7.54
CA TRP A 244 13.29 11.00 -8.06
C TRP A 244 14.47 10.47 -8.86
N ASP A 245 15.09 11.28 -9.72
CA ASP A 245 16.19 10.85 -10.57
C ASP A 245 17.45 10.43 -9.80
N LEU A 246 17.61 10.90 -8.56
CA LEU A 246 18.71 10.53 -7.67
C LEU A 246 18.53 9.16 -6.98
N LEU A 247 17.30 8.68 -6.88
CA LEU A 247 16.97 7.46 -6.13
C LEU A 247 17.47 6.20 -6.86
N PRO A 248 17.99 5.18 -6.15
CA PRO A 248 18.22 3.85 -6.70
C PRO A 248 16.87 3.14 -6.91
N LYS A 249 16.40 3.08 -8.16
CA LYS A 249 15.04 2.62 -8.53
C LYS A 249 14.77 1.17 -8.14
N ASP A 250 15.79 0.34 -8.20
CA ASP A 250 15.78 -1.08 -7.81
C ASP A 250 15.63 -1.29 -6.29
N ARG A 251 15.76 -0.22 -5.51
CA ARG A 251 15.56 -0.24 -4.05
C ARG A 251 14.27 0.42 -3.59
N ILE A 252 13.37 0.79 -4.49
CA ILE A 252 12.05 1.30 -4.14
C ILE A 252 11.09 0.09 -4.11
N HIS A 253 10.53 -0.23 -2.95
CA HIS A 253 9.65 -1.39 -2.76
C HIS A 253 8.29 -1.05 -2.16
N HIS A 254 8.05 0.21 -1.87
CA HIS A 254 6.75 0.78 -1.49
C HIS A 254 6.69 2.24 -1.93
N CYS A 255 5.49 2.78 -2.13
CA CYS A 255 5.32 4.18 -2.49
C CYS A 255 4.04 4.73 -1.85
N HIS A 256 4.16 5.80 -1.07
CA HIS A 256 3.02 6.54 -0.56
C HIS A 256 2.56 7.63 -1.52
N CYS A 257 1.26 7.68 -1.74
CA CYS A 257 0.63 8.62 -2.65
C CYS A 257 -0.15 9.68 -1.86
N LYS A 258 0.43 10.84 -1.74
CA LYS A 258 -0.21 12.06 -1.19
C LYS A 258 0.33 13.28 -1.94
N ASN A 259 -0.21 14.44 -1.69
CA ASN A 259 0.24 15.66 -2.37
C ASN A 259 0.22 16.86 -1.43
N ALA A 260 0.88 17.93 -1.83
CA ALA A 260 0.94 19.17 -1.11
C ALA A 260 0.91 20.35 -2.09
N VAL A 261 0.40 21.47 -1.64
CA VAL A 261 0.34 22.74 -2.39
C VAL A 261 0.96 23.85 -1.59
N LYS A 262 1.29 24.93 -2.25
CA LYS A 262 1.62 26.20 -1.61
C LYS A 262 0.34 27.01 -1.51
N ASN A 263 -0.09 27.35 -0.29
CA ASN A 263 -1.27 28.18 -0.06
C ASN A 263 -1.01 29.68 -0.33
N THR A 264 -2.03 30.50 -0.19
CA THR A 264 -1.96 31.95 -0.43
C THR A 264 -0.94 32.67 0.47
N ASP A 265 -0.68 32.16 1.67
CA ASP A 265 0.27 32.70 2.62
C ASP A 265 1.72 32.23 2.36
N GLY A 266 1.90 31.43 1.32
CA GLY A 266 3.21 30.88 0.94
C GLY A 266 3.65 29.65 1.75
N LYS A 267 2.78 29.10 2.60
CA LYS A 267 3.03 27.87 3.37
C LYS A 267 2.69 26.63 2.56
N ILE A 268 3.46 25.57 2.79
CA ILE A 268 3.15 24.25 2.21
C ILE A 268 2.12 23.56 3.11
N GLU A 269 1.07 23.03 2.50
CA GLU A 269 0.00 22.30 3.17
C GLU A 269 -0.45 21.09 2.34
N TRP A 270 -1.04 20.09 2.98
CA TRP A 270 -1.55 18.91 2.30
C TRP A 270 -2.68 19.24 1.35
N SER A 271 -2.79 18.49 0.27
CA SER A 271 -3.84 18.66 -0.75
C SER A 271 -4.34 17.30 -1.25
N PRO A 272 -5.47 17.27 -1.98
CA PRO A 272 -5.87 16.06 -2.72
C PRO A 272 -4.76 15.58 -3.65
N VAL A 273 -4.69 14.27 -3.87
CA VAL A 273 -3.58 13.63 -4.62
C VAL A 273 -3.38 14.20 -6.03
N ASP A 274 -4.46 14.57 -6.71
CA ASP A 274 -4.39 15.13 -8.07
C ASP A 274 -4.12 16.64 -8.11
N LYS A 275 -3.89 17.28 -6.95
CA LYS A 275 -3.69 18.72 -6.85
C LYS A 275 -2.48 19.04 -5.99
N GLY A 276 -1.38 19.46 -6.62
CA GLY A 276 -0.20 19.83 -5.87
C GLY A 276 1.07 19.75 -6.70
N PHE A 277 2.19 19.71 -5.97
CA PHE A 277 3.52 19.71 -6.56
C PHE A 277 3.86 18.42 -7.33
N ILE A 278 3.25 17.29 -6.96
CA ILE A 278 3.55 15.99 -7.55
C ILE A 278 2.59 15.71 -8.70
N ASP A 279 3.11 15.61 -9.93
CA ASP A 279 2.39 15.04 -11.06
C ASP A 279 2.35 13.52 -10.92
N TRP A 280 1.31 13.01 -10.26
CA TRP A 280 1.16 11.57 -10.02
C TRP A 280 1.01 10.75 -11.30
N ALA A 281 0.43 11.29 -12.35
CA ALA A 281 0.37 10.56 -13.62
C ALA A 281 1.78 10.36 -14.21
N ALA A 282 2.63 11.39 -14.15
CA ALA A 282 4.01 11.28 -14.58
C ALA A 282 4.84 10.39 -13.63
N GLN A 283 4.63 10.48 -12.30
CA GLN A 283 5.30 9.61 -11.32
C GLN A 283 4.93 8.14 -11.53
N PHE A 284 3.67 7.79 -11.79
CA PHE A 284 3.27 6.42 -12.11
C PHE A 284 3.87 5.93 -13.44
N ARG A 285 3.97 6.78 -14.46
CA ARG A 285 4.70 6.43 -15.69
C ARG A 285 6.18 6.16 -15.41
N ALA A 286 6.82 6.96 -14.55
CA ALA A 286 8.22 6.78 -14.17
C ALA A 286 8.43 5.48 -13.38
N LEU A 287 7.56 5.15 -12.41
CA LEU A 287 7.56 3.87 -11.69
C LEU A 287 7.44 2.69 -12.67
N LYS A 288 6.48 2.73 -13.60
CA LYS A 288 6.34 1.68 -14.63
C LYS A 288 7.59 1.53 -15.49
N LYS A 289 8.16 2.65 -15.94
CA LYS A 289 9.39 2.66 -16.76
C LYS A 289 10.58 2.07 -16.01
N ALA A 290 10.65 2.28 -14.69
CA ALA A 290 11.65 1.67 -13.82
C ALA A 290 11.42 0.17 -13.55
N GLY A 291 10.33 -0.42 -14.04
CA GLY A 291 10.00 -1.83 -13.81
C GLY A 291 9.32 -2.11 -12.46
N TYR A 292 8.93 -1.07 -11.73
CA TYR A 292 8.25 -1.20 -10.44
C TYR A 292 6.92 -1.96 -10.55
N ARG A 293 6.66 -2.88 -9.61
CA ARG A 293 5.44 -3.73 -9.58
C ARG A 293 4.83 -3.84 -8.19
N GLU A 294 5.44 -3.16 -7.21
CA GLU A 294 5.06 -3.24 -5.82
C GLU A 294 3.87 -2.33 -5.49
N ALA A 295 3.64 -2.03 -4.22
CA ALA A 295 2.49 -1.27 -3.78
C ALA A 295 2.64 0.23 -4.04
N VAL A 296 1.54 0.86 -4.50
CA VAL A 296 1.31 2.29 -4.44
C VAL A 296 0.11 2.52 -3.52
N SER A 297 0.32 3.16 -2.39
CA SER A 297 -0.65 3.24 -1.29
C SER A 297 -1.08 4.68 -1.06
N LEU A 298 -2.39 4.92 -1.10
CA LEU A 298 -2.95 6.24 -0.79
C LEU A 298 -2.80 6.52 0.71
N GLU A 299 -2.14 7.62 1.03
CA GLU A 299 -2.05 8.17 2.38
C GLU A 299 -2.59 9.61 2.40
N THR A 300 -3.85 9.75 2.81
CA THR A 300 -4.55 11.04 2.73
C THR A 300 -4.33 11.88 3.99
N HIS A 301 -3.28 12.69 4.03
CA HIS A 301 -3.09 13.65 5.13
C HIS A 301 -3.98 14.89 5.00
N TRP A 302 -4.48 15.19 3.80
CA TRP A 302 -5.43 16.27 3.58
C TRP A 302 -6.79 15.98 4.27
N ARG A 303 -7.40 17.01 4.88
CA ARG A 303 -8.67 16.87 5.63
C ARG A 303 -9.75 17.88 5.19
N GLY A 304 -9.56 18.52 4.04
CA GLY A 304 -10.49 19.53 3.53
C GLY A 304 -11.81 18.97 2.98
N GLY A 305 -12.01 17.65 2.94
CA GLY A 305 -13.27 17.02 2.55
C GLY A 305 -14.33 16.99 3.67
N GLY A 306 -13.97 17.41 4.90
CA GLY A 306 -14.86 17.40 6.05
C GLY A 306 -14.55 16.26 7.02
N THR A 307 -14.64 15.00 6.57
CA THR A 307 -14.22 13.82 7.34
C THR A 307 -12.96 13.19 6.75
N ALA A 308 -12.34 12.27 7.49
CA ALA A 308 -11.21 11.47 7.00
C ALA A 308 -11.63 10.67 5.75
N GLU A 309 -12.77 10.00 5.84
CA GLU A 309 -13.30 9.18 4.73
C GLU A 309 -13.61 10.03 3.48
N GLU A 310 -14.31 11.17 3.63
CA GLU A 310 -14.62 12.05 2.49
C GLU A 310 -13.35 12.59 1.84
N SER A 311 -12.36 12.98 2.64
CA SER A 311 -11.05 13.42 2.15
C SER A 311 -10.34 12.32 1.39
N THR A 312 -10.40 11.09 1.89
CA THR A 312 -9.80 9.91 1.24
C THR A 312 -10.55 9.53 -0.04
N ARG A 313 -11.88 9.62 -0.08
CA ARG A 313 -12.68 9.42 -1.29
C ARG A 313 -12.33 10.42 -2.40
N ILE A 314 -12.14 11.69 -2.04
CA ILE A 314 -11.71 12.73 -2.99
C ILE A 314 -10.30 12.45 -3.51
N SER A 315 -9.36 12.16 -2.60
CA SER A 315 -7.98 11.82 -2.97
C SER A 315 -7.89 10.55 -3.80
N TRP A 316 -8.72 9.53 -3.48
CA TRP A 316 -8.82 8.31 -4.29
C TRP A 316 -9.29 8.58 -5.71
N ALA A 317 -10.30 9.42 -5.89
CA ALA A 317 -10.77 9.80 -7.22
C ALA A 317 -9.64 10.44 -8.05
N GLY A 318 -8.85 11.32 -7.46
CA GLY A 318 -7.66 11.93 -8.08
C GLY A 318 -6.56 10.92 -8.38
N MET A 319 -6.24 10.02 -7.44
CA MET A 319 -5.25 8.96 -7.63
C MET A 319 -5.68 7.99 -8.75
N LYS A 320 -6.94 7.56 -8.73
CA LYS A 320 -7.51 6.67 -9.75
C LYS A 320 -7.40 7.29 -11.16
N LYS A 321 -7.75 8.59 -11.28
CA LYS A 321 -7.56 9.32 -12.53
C LYS A 321 -6.11 9.31 -12.98
N SER A 322 -5.16 9.60 -12.09
CA SER A 322 -3.73 9.62 -12.40
C SER A 322 -3.19 8.24 -12.82
N LEU A 323 -3.69 7.16 -12.20
CA LEU A 323 -3.37 5.78 -12.59
C LEU A 323 -3.88 5.45 -13.99
N ILE A 324 -5.11 5.87 -14.32
CA ILE A 324 -5.70 5.69 -15.66
C ILE A 324 -4.88 6.49 -16.70
N ASP A 325 -4.57 7.76 -16.43
CA ASP A 325 -3.77 8.63 -17.31
C ASP A 325 -2.34 8.08 -17.52
N ALA A 326 -1.84 7.29 -16.59
CA ALA A 326 -0.58 6.56 -16.70
C ALA A 326 -0.70 5.17 -17.34
N SER A 327 -1.93 4.73 -17.70
CA SER A 327 -2.22 3.35 -18.14
C SER A 327 -1.68 2.31 -17.13
N ALA A 328 -1.91 2.55 -15.84
CA ALA A 328 -1.40 1.76 -14.73
C ALA A 328 -2.51 1.03 -13.93
N LEU A 329 -3.78 1.29 -14.28
CA LEU A 329 -4.95 0.64 -13.71
C LEU A 329 -5.70 -0.13 -14.80
#